data_dc970d55ad461e2f346afbbc72d8ddb8
#
_entry.id   dc970d55ad461e2f346afbbc72d8ddb8
#
_cell.length_a   1.000
_cell.length_b   1.000
_cell.length_c   1.000
_cell.angle_alpha   90.00
_cell.angle_beta   90.00
_cell.angle_gamma   90.00
#
_symmetry.space_group_name_H-M   'P 1'
#
loop_
_entity.id
_entity.type
_entity.pdbx_description
1 polymer ?
#
loop_
_entity_poly.entity_id
_entity_poly.type
_entity_poly.pdbx_seq_one_letter_code
_entity_poly.pdbx_strand_id
1 'polypeptide(L)'
;SREAFRISQEVSAYSFPALAKAARPMMKGRNGSMLTMSYLGAVRTMPNYNIMGMAKASLEASVRYMAVTLGPEGTRVNAISAGPIKTLAASGIGNFSKLLSFNERNAPLRRNVTIEEVGNAAAFLCSDLASGVTGEIMYVDGGFNTTALGNEDQGQG
;
A
#
# COMPACT_ATOMS: atom_id res chain seq x y z
N SER A 1 15.58 -10.16 14.32
CA SER A 1 16.17 -11.48 14.17
C SER A 1 15.94 -12.00 12.74
N ARG A 2 16.74 -13.02 12.34
CA ARG A 2 16.56 -13.70 11.04
C ARG A 2 15.15 -14.27 10.89
N GLU A 3 14.60 -14.84 11.97
CA GLU A 3 13.26 -15.41 11.96
C GLU A 3 12.18 -14.34 11.75
N ALA A 4 12.27 -13.21 12.42
CA ALA A 4 11.34 -12.11 12.21
C ALA A 4 11.39 -11.58 10.76
N PHE A 5 12.58 -11.50 10.17
CA PHE A 5 12.76 -11.13 8.77
C PHE A 5 12.09 -12.16 7.83
N ARG A 6 12.35 -13.47 8.05
CA ARG A 6 11.74 -14.56 7.27
C ARG A 6 10.22 -14.49 7.30
N ILE A 7 9.62 -14.43 8.49
CA ILE A 7 8.17 -14.36 8.67
C ILE A 7 7.59 -13.11 7.96
N SER A 8 8.24 -11.97 8.14
CA SER A 8 7.79 -10.72 7.50
C SER A 8 7.78 -10.81 5.98
N GLN A 9 8.83 -11.38 5.38
CA GLN A 9 8.91 -11.57 3.93
C GLN A 9 7.90 -12.59 3.43
N GLU A 10 7.72 -13.70 4.11
CA GLU A 10 6.76 -14.73 3.73
C GLU A 10 5.31 -14.22 3.78
N VAL A 11 4.93 -13.56 4.88
CA VAL A 11 3.55 -13.12 5.09
C VAL A 11 3.23 -11.83 4.31
N SER A 12 4.15 -10.87 4.29
CA SER A 12 3.84 -9.53 3.78
C SER A 12 4.36 -9.25 2.36
N ALA A 13 5.18 -10.13 1.79
CA ALA A 13 5.66 -10.01 0.43
C ALA A 13 5.31 -11.23 -0.43
N TYR A 14 5.77 -12.43 -0.04
CA TYR A 14 5.61 -13.64 -0.84
C TYR A 14 4.15 -14.12 -0.96
N SER A 15 3.30 -13.86 0.03
CA SER A 15 1.89 -14.29 0.01
C SER A 15 1.14 -13.81 -1.23
N PHE A 16 1.41 -12.58 -1.71
CA PHE A 16 0.73 -12.04 -2.87
C PHE A 16 1.12 -12.73 -4.19
N PRO A 17 2.41 -12.91 -4.54
CA PRO A 17 2.80 -13.77 -5.67
C PRO A 17 2.30 -15.22 -5.57
N ALA A 18 2.25 -15.79 -4.37
CA ALA A 18 1.73 -17.13 -4.17
C ALA A 18 0.23 -17.22 -4.50
N LEU A 19 -0.57 -16.26 -4.03
CA LEU A 19 -1.98 -16.14 -4.38
C LEU A 19 -2.18 -15.88 -5.88
N ALA A 20 -1.35 -15.02 -6.49
CA ALA A 20 -1.38 -14.74 -7.91
C ALA A 20 -1.14 -16.02 -8.74
N LYS A 21 -0.15 -16.82 -8.36
CA LYS A 21 0.13 -18.11 -9.00
C LYS A 21 -1.08 -19.05 -8.94
N ALA A 22 -1.72 -19.14 -7.78
CA ALA A 22 -2.90 -20.00 -7.58
C ALA A 22 -4.12 -19.48 -8.36
N ALA A 23 -4.33 -18.17 -8.42
CA ALA A 23 -5.47 -17.55 -9.09
C ALA A 23 -5.31 -17.47 -10.62
N ARG A 24 -4.07 -17.47 -11.16
CA ARG A 24 -3.77 -17.28 -12.57
C ARG A 24 -4.62 -18.13 -13.55
N PRO A 25 -4.83 -19.46 -13.33
CA PRO A 25 -5.65 -20.24 -14.24
C PRO A 25 -7.11 -19.78 -14.29
N MET A 26 -7.62 -19.22 -13.20
CA MET A 26 -9.01 -18.74 -13.11
C MET A 26 -9.19 -17.34 -13.70
N MET A 27 -8.11 -16.56 -13.87
CA MET A 27 -8.15 -15.16 -14.29
C MET A 27 -7.74 -14.97 -15.76
N LYS A 28 -6.98 -15.90 -16.30
CA LYS A 28 -6.46 -15.82 -17.69
C LYS A 28 -7.58 -15.62 -18.70
N GLY A 29 -7.47 -14.56 -19.52
CA GLY A 29 -8.44 -14.21 -20.56
C GLY A 29 -9.77 -13.65 -20.05
N ARG A 30 -9.88 -13.28 -18.75
CA ARG A 30 -11.11 -12.79 -18.12
C ARG A 30 -11.05 -11.34 -17.64
N ASN A 31 -10.09 -10.55 -18.11
CA ASN A 31 -9.84 -9.18 -17.65
C ASN A 31 -9.71 -9.08 -16.12
N GLY A 32 -8.98 -10.02 -15.52
CA GLY A 32 -8.80 -10.11 -14.09
C GLY A 32 -8.11 -8.88 -13.50
N SER A 33 -8.39 -8.59 -12.23
CA SER A 33 -7.69 -7.56 -11.46
C SER A 33 -7.21 -8.13 -10.14
N MET A 34 -5.95 -7.87 -9.82
CA MET A 34 -5.32 -8.22 -8.55
C MET A 34 -4.90 -6.94 -7.83
N LEU A 35 -5.21 -6.86 -6.55
CA LEU A 35 -4.91 -5.71 -5.72
C LEU A 35 -4.26 -6.14 -4.41
N THR A 36 -3.26 -5.39 -3.97
CA THR A 36 -2.66 -5.57 -2.64
C THR A 36 -2.52 -4.23 -1.92
N MET A 37 -2.24 -4.31 -0.60
CA MET A 37 -2.07 -3.13 0.24
C MET A 37 -0.60 -2.94 0.58
N SER A 38 -0.06 -1.76 0.24
CA SER A 38 1.26 -1.30 0.61
C SER A 38 1.20 -0.17 1.63
N TYR A 39 2.35 0.39 1.95
CA TYR A 39 2.50 1.50 2.86
C TYR A 39 3.73 2.33 2.48
N LEU A 40 3.72 3.62 2.77
CA LEU A 40 4.78 4.58 2.47
C LEU A 40 6.18 4.11 2.92
N GLY A 41 6.23 3.28 3.97
CA GLY A 41 7.46 2.67 4.46
C GLY A 41 8.19 1.78 3.45
N ALA A 42 7.60 1.45 2.30
CA ALA A 42 8.26 0.78 1.19
C ALA A 42 9.30 1.68 0.47
N VAL A 43 9.09 2.99 0.47
CA VAL A 43 9.88 3.97 -0.29
C VAL A 43 10.50 5.06 0.58
N ARG A 44 10.02 5.25 1.81
CA ARG A 44 10.55 6.20 2.81
C ARG A 44 10.76 5.51 4.13
N THR A 45 11.82 5.89 4.85
CA THR A 45 12.09 5.33 6.17
C THR A 45 11.06 5.82 7.20
N MET A 46 10.53 4.86 7.94
CA MET A 46 9.60 5.12 9.05
C MET A 46 10.20 4.56 10.35
N PRO A 47 10.11 5.28 11.46
CA PRO A 47 10.60 4.79 12.75
C PRO A 47 9.98 3.43 13.11
N ASN A 48 10.80 2.49 13.54
CA ASN A 48 10.39 1.13 13.97
C ASN A 48 9.72 0.27 12.88
N TYR A 49 9.86 0.63 11.60
CA TYR A 49 9.24 -0.09 10.47
C TYR A 49 10.25 -0.87 9.61
N ASN A 50 11.48 -1.05 10.07
CA ASN A 50 12.63 -1.53 9.29
C ASN A 50 12.34 -2.81 8.47
N ILE A 51 12.00 -3.92 9.12
CA ILE A 51 11.75 -5.21 8.47
C ILE A 51 10.50 -5.14 7.59
N MET A 52 9.45 -4.49 8.07
CA MET A 52 8.20 -4.32 7.31
C MET A 52 8.39 -3.39 6.11
N GLY A 53 9.23 -2.36 6.22
CA GLY A 53 9.57 -1.49 5.09
C GLY A 53 10.22 -2.28 3.95
N MET A 54 11.18 -3.15 4.28
CA MET A 54 11.78 -4.05 3.30
C MET A 54 10.77 -5.02 2.68
N ALA A 55 9.86 -5.59 3.47
CA ALA A 55 8.82 -6.47 2.97
C ALA A 55 7.84 -5.72 2.03
N LYS A 56 7.45 -4.48 2.39
CA LYS A 56 6.58 -3.66 1.53
C LYS A 56 7.29 -3.22 0.24
N ALA A 57 8.58 -2.93 0.27
CA ALA A 57 9.38 -2.66 -0.93
C ALA A 57 9.42 -3.89 -1.86
N SER A 58 9.64 -5.07 -1.30
CA SER A 58 9.58 -6.35 -2.03
C SER A 58 8.19 -6.60 -2.62
N LEU A 59 7.12 -6.33 -1.86
CA LEU A 59 5.73 -6.45 -2.34
C LEU A 59 5.47 -5.51 -3.53
N GLU A 60 5.86 -4.24 -3.46
CA GLU A 60 5.69 -3.29 -4.55
C GLU A 60 6.50 -3.66 -5.80
N ALA A 61 7.70 -4.20 -5.62
CA ALA A 61 8.46 -4.77 -6.73
C ALA A 61 7.69 -5.93 -7.37
N SER A 62 7.12 -6.85 -6.57
CA SER A 62 6.35 -7.98 -7.09
C SER A 62 5.12 -7.55 -7.89
N VAL A 63 4.44 -6.46 -7.51
CA VAL A 63 3.33 -5.86 -8.27
C VAL A 63 3.76 -5.52 -9.69
N ARG A 64 4.90 -4.83 -9.86
CA ARG A 64 5.42 -4.43 -11.16
C ARG A 64 5.82 -5.63 -12.01
N TYR A 65 6.54 -6.61 -11.45
CA TYR A 65 6.92 -7.84 -12.16
C TYR A 65 5.71 -8.68 -12.57
N MET A 66 4.72 -8.81 -11.69
CA MET A 66 3.48 -9.54 -11.99
C MET A 66 2.64 -8.82 -13.04
N ALA A 67 2.57 -7.49 -13.02
CA ALA A 67 1.88 -6.72 -14.05
C ALA A 67 2.44 -7.00 -15.46
N VAL A 68 3.77 -7.03 -15.59
CA VAL A 68 4.45 -7.39 -16.86
C VAL A 68 4.17 -8.85 -17.26
N THR A 69 4.18 -9.76 -16.29
CA THR A 69 4.00 -11.21 -16.56
C THR A 69 2.56 -11.57 -16.89
N LEU A 70 1.59 -10.97 -16.20
CA LEU A 70 0.17 -11.33 -16.29
C LEU A 70 -0.62 -10.43 -17.26
N GLY A 71 -0.08 -9.24 -17.58
CA GLY A 71 -0.70 -8.30 -18.51
C GLY A 71 -1.04 -8.90 -19.88
N PRO A 72 -0.13 -9.64 -20.55
CA PRO A 72 -0.44 -10.32 -21.81
C PRO A 72 -1.58 -11.35 -21.70
N GLU A 73 -1.91 -11.79 -20.50
CA GLU A 73 -3.02 -12.71 -20.22
C GLU A 73 -4.33 -11.98 -19.88
N GLY A 74 -4.34 -10.63 -19.92
CA GLY A 74 -5.49 -9.81 -19.59
C GLY A 74 -5.69 -9.60 -18.10
N THR A 75 -4.67 -9.81 -17.24
CA THR A 75 -4.78 -9.60 -15.81
C THR A 75 -3.98 -8.36 -15.39
N ARG A 76 -4.65 -7.42 -14.72
CA ARG A 76 -4.02 -6.22 -14.15
C ARG A 76 -3.59 -6.49 -12.71
N VAL A 77 -2.48 -5.89 -12.30
CA VAL A 77 -1.93 -6.06 -10.94
C VAL A 77 -1.53 -4.70 -10.41
N ASN A 78 -2.14 -4.26 -9.31
CA ASN A 78 -1.89 -2.96 -8.70
C ASN A 78 -1.77 -3.06 -7.18
N ALA A 79 -1.33 -1.99 -6.55
CA ALA A 79 -1.35 -1.83 -5.10
C ALA A 79 -1.89 -0.46 -4.70
N ILE A 80 -2.41 -0.38 -3.47
CA ILE A 80 -2.69 0.88 -2.80
C ILE A 80 -1.70 1.06 -1.66
N SER A 81 -1.00 2.19 -1.66
CA SER A 81 -0.22 2.67 -0.53
C SER A 81 -1.12 3.61 0.29
N ALA A 82 -1.76 3.06 1.31
CA ALA A 82 -2.70 3.80 2.14
C ALA A 82 -1.97 4.61 3.23
N GLY A 83 -2.52 5.77 3.57
CA GLY A 83 -2.16 6.51 4.78
C GLY A 83 -2.56 5.73 6.04
N PRO A 84 -2.18 6.22 7.24
CA PRO A 84 -2.56 5.57 8.48
C PRO A 84 -4.08 5.66 8.69
N ILE A 85 -4.70 4.49 8.90
CA ILE A 85 -6.15 4.36 9.12
C ILE A 85 -6.38 3.68 10.46
N LYS A 86 -7.32 4.20 11.23
CA LYS A 86 -7.72 3.60 12.50
C LYS A 86 -8.50 2.31 12.25
N THR A 87 -7.82 1.18 12.25
CA THR A 87 -8.40 -0.16 12.14
C THR A 87 -8.22 -0.93 13.45
N LEU A 88 -8.95 -2.03 13.62
CA LEU A 88 -8.78 -2.92 14.75
C LEU A 88 -7.33 -3.45 14.84
N ALA A 89 -6.74 -3.83 13.71
CA ALA A 89 -5.34 -4.27 13.66
C ALA A 89 -4.35 -3.17 14.05
N ALA A 90 -4.62 -1.91 13.66
CA ALA A 90 -3.79 -0.77 13.97
C ALA A 90 -3.85 -0.37 15.47
N SER A 91 -4.94 -0.69 16.16
CA SER A 91 -5.08 -0.40 17.60
C SER A 91 -4.07 -1.12 18.48
N GLY A 92 -3.49 -2.24 18.00
CA GLY A 92 -2.41 -2.97 18.67
C GLY A 92 -1.00 -2.39 18.46
N ILE A 93 -0.85 -1.36 17.62
CA ILE A 93 0.44 -0.74 17.34
C ILE A 93 0.73 0.35 18.36
N GLY A 94 1.80 0.20 19.13
CA GLY A 94 2.25 1.24 20.07
C GLY A 94 2.46 2.59 19.37
N ASN A 95 2.00 3.69 20.01
CA ASN A 95 2.11 5.05 19.46
C ASN A 95 1.34 5.34 18.16
N PHE A 96 0.40 4.48 17.76
CA PHE A 96 -0.37 4.67 16.51
C PHE A 96 -1.15 6.01 16.50
N SER A 97 -1.66 6.46 17.65
CA SER A 97 -2.31 7.77 17.78
C SER A 97 -1.38 8.94 17.43
N LYS A 98 -0.10 8.86 17.81
CA LYS A 98 0.89 9.87 17.42
C LYS A 98 1.14 9.90 15.92
N LEU A 99 1.15 8.73 15.27
CA LEU A 99 1.27 8.63 13.83
C LEU A 99 0.07 9.25 13.13
N LEU A 100 -1.15 8.99 13.59
CA LEU A 100 -2.38 9.61 13.06
C LEU A 100 -2.33 11.13 13.17
N SER A 101 -2.00 11.66 14.37
CA SER A 101 -1.91 13.11 14.58
C SER A 101 -0.80 13.76 13.76
N PHE A 102 0.33 13.08 13.60
CA PHE A 102 1.41 13.57 12.74
C PHE A 102 0.98 13.63 11.27
N ASN A 103 0.37 12.58 10.77
CA ASN A 103 -0.11 12.53 9.39
C ASN A 103 -1.19 13.60 9.13
N GLU A 104 -2.15 13.75 10.05
CA GLU A 104 -3.20 14.76 9.97
C GLU A 104 -2.65 16.19 9.86
N ARG A 105 -1.64 16.53 10.67
CA ARG A 105 -1.01 17.85 10.61
C ARG A 105 -0.19 18.11 9.36
N ASN A 106 0.38 17.06 8.76
CA ASN A 106 1.36 17.19 7.68
C ASN A 106 0.81 16.81 6.30
N ALA A 107 -0.28 16.06 6.23
CA ALA A 107 -0.91 15.75 4.95
C ALA A 107 -1.47 17.03 4.29
N PRO A 108 -1.35 17.22 2.98
CA PRO A 108 -1.94 18.34 2.26
C PRO A 108 -3.44 18.55 2.55
N LEU A 109 -4.21 17.47 2.66
CA LEU A 109 -5.64 17.55 2.99
C LEU A 109 -5.94 17.82 4.48
N ARG A 110 -4.89 17.92 5.35
CA ARG A 110 -5.01 18.20 6.78
C ARG A 110 -5.95 17.25 7.53
N ARG A 111 -6.02 16.04 7.08
CA ARG A 111 -6.78 14.95 7.72
C ARG A 111 -6.20 13.60 7.35
N ASN A 112 -6.53 12.59 8.13
CA ASN A 112 -6.30 11.20 7.75
C ASN A 112 -7.35 10.77 6.73
N VAL A 113 -7.01 9.77 5.91
CA VAL A 113 -7.96 9.10 5.01
C VAL A 113 -8.84 8.14 5.79
N THR A 114 -10.00 7.83 5.24
CA THR A 114 -10.96 6.87 5.81
C THR A 114 -10.82 5.50 5.16
N ILE A 115 -11.43 4.49 5.81
CA ILE A 115 -11.52 3.13 5.25
C ILE A 115 -12.29 3.16 3.92
N GLU A 116 -13.36 3.95 3.85
CA GLU A 116 -14.22 4.12 2.67
C GLU A 116 -13.46 4.73 1.50
N GLU A 117 -12.61 5.73 1.74
CA GLU A 117 -11.79 6.35 0.68
C GLU A 117 -10.80 5.35 0.08
N VAL A 118 -10.16 4.52 0.91
CA VAL A 118 -9.30 3.44 0.44
C VAL A 118 -10.12 2.36 -0.28
N GLY A 119 -11.30 2.04 0.24
CA GLY A 119 -12.25 1.11 -0.39
C GLY A 119 -12.70 1.59 -1.77
N ASN A 120 -13.00 2.87 -1.92
CA ASN A 120 -13.39 3.48 -3.21
C ASN A 120 -12.25 3.41 -4.24
N ALA A 121 -11.00 3.68 -3.83
CA ALA A 121 -9.84 3.52 -4.68
C ALA A 121 -9.62 2.04 -5.08
N ALA A 122 -9.84 1.12 -4.15
CA ALA A 122 -9.78 -0.33 -4.42
C ALA A 122 -10.86 -0.75 -5.42
N ALA A 123 -12.09 -0.28 -5.25
CA ALA A 123 -13.20 -0.54 -6.17
C ALA A 123 -12.89 -0.02 -7.58
N PHE A 124 -12.33 1.20 -7.70
CA PHE A 124 -11.86 1.75 -8.97
C PHE A 124 -10.81 0.86 -9.62
N LEU A 125 -9.72 0.52 -8.90
CA LEU A 125 -8.63 -0.30 -9.44
C LEU A 125 -9.08 -1.72 -9.83
N CYS A 126 -10.09 -2.27 -9.16
CA CYS A 126 -10.63 -3.59 -9.45
C CYS A 126 -11.70 -3.58 -10.56
N SER A 127 -12.24 -2.42 -10.93
CA SER A 127 -13.28 -2.27 -11.96
C SER A 127 -12.71 -2.03 -13.36
N ASP A 128 -13.59 -2.10 -14.36
CA ASP A 128 -13.25 -1.80 -15.77
C ASP A 128 -12.89 -0.31 -15.99
N LEU A 129 -13.26 0.57 -15.07
CA LEU A 129 -12.85 1.99 -15.10
C LEU A 129 -11.33 2.14 -15.06
N ALA A 130 -10.62 1.18 -14.47
CA ALA A 130 -9.17 1.14 -14.41
C ALA A 130 -8.55 0.21 -15.45
N SER A 131 -9.22 -0.06 -16.58
CA SER A 131 -8.76 -1.01 -17.61
C SER A 131 -7.37 -0.70 -18.19
N GLY A 132 -6.95 0.55 -18.18
CA GLY A 132 -5.61 0.99 -18.59
C GLY A 132 -4.58 1.07 -17.46
N VAL A 133 -4.90 0.63 -16.23
CA VAL A 133 -4.04 0.80 -15.05
C VAL A 133 -3.51 -0.56 -14.58
N THR A 134 -2.20 -0.78 -14.70
CA THR A 134 -1.51 -1.97 -14.18
C THR A 134 -0.08 -1.63 -13.78
N GLY A 135 0.46 -2.31 -12.78
CA GLY A 135 1.79 -2.05 -12.21
C GLY A 135 1.86 -0.81 -11.33
N GLU A 136 0.71 -0.20 -11.02
CA GLU A 136 0.60 1.05 -10.27
C GLU A 136 0.62 0.81 -8.76
N ILE A 137 1.25 1.71 -8.04
CA ILE A 137 1.18 1.85 -6.58
C ILE A 137 0.46 3.16 -6.29
N MET A 138 -0.86 3.09 -6.16
CA MET A 138 -1.70 4.27 -5.96
C MET A 138 -1.64 4.75 -4.50
N TYR A 139 -1.26 5.99 -4.29
CA TYR A 139 -1.28 6.59 -2.96
C TYR A 139 -2.68 7.10 -2.60
N VAL A 140 -3.19 6.63 -1.46
CA VAL A 140 -4.44 7.10 -0.84
C VAL A 140 -4.10 7.49 0.59
N ASP A 141 -3.55 8.68 0.78
CA ASP A 141 -2.92 9.12 2.04
C ASP A 141 -3.12 10.61 2.35
N GLY A 142 -4.08 11.25 1.69
CA GLY A 142 -4.32 12.69 1.84
C GLY A 142 -3.20 13.56 1.24
N GLY A 143 -2.36 12.98 0.37
CA GLY A 143 -1.21 13.64 -0.25
C GLY A 143 0.06 13.60 0.59
N PHE A 144 0.06 12.90 1.73
CA PHE A 144 1.20 12.87 2.65
C PHE A 144 2.51 12.42 1.98
N ASN A 145 2.44 11.48 1.04
CA ASN A 145 3.62 10.99 0.33
C ASN A 145 4.40 12.08 -0.44
N THR A 146 3.75 13.20 -0.78
CA THR A 146 4.36 14.30 -1.54
C THR A 146 5.08 15.30 -0.64
N THR A 147 4.89 15.23 0.68
CA THR A 147 5.50 16.17 1.63
C THR A 147 6.95 15.78 1.92
N ALA A 148 7.87 16.74 1.83
CA ALA A 148 9.29 16.55 2.14
C ALA A 148 9.60 16.83 3.63
N LEU A 149 8.96 17.88 4.18
CA LEU A 149 9.14 18.32 5.56
C LEU A 149 7.77 18.39 6.23
N GLY A 150 7.70 17.97 7.49
CA GLY A 150 6.53 18.28 8.33
C GLY A 150 6.40 19.80 8.46
N ASN A 151 5.17 20.32 8.53
CA ASN A 151 4.98 21.66 9.04
C ASN A 151 5.34 21.61 10.54
N GLU A 152 6.59 21.92 10.85
CA GLU A 152 6.94 22.37 12.19
C GLU A 152 6.13 23.62 12.45
N ASP A 153 5.59 23.74 13.64
CA ASP A 153 4.77 24.86 14.06
C ASP A 153 5.33 26.15 13.46
N GLN A 154 4.63 26.68 12.45
CA GLN A 154 4.80 28.09 12.12
C GLN A 154 4.25 28.79 13.34
N GLY A 155 5.17 29.10 14.25
CA GLY A 155 4.86 29.83 15.47
C GLY A 155 3.96 30.99 15.10
N GLN A 156 2.91 31.10 15.88
CA GLN A 156 1.99 32.23 15.83
C GLN A 156 2.81 33.51 15.75
N GLY A 157 2.86 34.07 14.55
CA GLY A 157 3.28 35.44 14.35
C GLY A 157 2.04 36.33 14.44
#